data_6a679b322ecb8bc03aef9d0db24556f9
#
_entry.id   6a679b322ecb8bc03aef9d0db24556f9
#
_cell.length_a   1.000
_cell.length_b   1.000
_cell.length_c   1.000
_cell.angle_alpha   90.00
_cell.angle_beta   90.00
_cell.angle_gamma   90.00
#
_symmetry.space_group_name_H-M   'P 1'
#
loop_
_entity.id
_entity.type
_entity.pdbx_description
1 polymer ?
#
loop_
_entity_poly.entity_id
_entity_poly.type
_entity_poly.pdbx_seq_one_letter_code
_entity_poly.pdbx_strand_id
1 'polypeptide(L)'
;MFTFLPHKVRGVISIILYALNTIFLCTLLLFFALLKLIIPLRPLTLVLDKILMSIATLWIGINSLTTKLFSKIEWDVRGIEKLKKKEWYLILSNHQSWVDILTLQTILNRKIPMLKFFFKKTANMGTFPWTCLVG
;
A
#
# COMPACT_ATOMS: atom_id res chain seq x y z
N MET A 1 -3.57 19.66 -9.77
CA MET A 1 -3.25 21.00 -9.30
C MET A 1 -2.07 21.61 -10.06
N PHE A 2 -1.04 20.86 -10.43
CA PHE A 2 0.08 21.32 -11.27
C PHE A 2 -0.20 21.18 -12.78
N THR A 3 -1.36 21.65 -13.23
CA THR A 3 -1.82 21.50 -14.62
C THR A 3 -1.08 22.38 -15.63
N PHE A 4 -0.30 23.35 -15.17
CA PHE A 4 0.51 24.24 -15.99
C PHE A 4 1.81 23.56 -16.50
N LEU A 5 2.26 22.46 -15.88
CA LEU A 5 3.44 21.74 -16.36
C LEU A 5 3.10 20.79 -17.51
N PRO A 6 4.03 20.62 -18.49
CA PRO A 6 3.89 19.64 -19.56
C PRO A 6 3.66 18.21 -19.01
N HIS A 7 2.85 17.41 -19.70
CA HIS A 7 2.51 16.05 -19.26
C HIS A 7 3.75 15.18 -18.98
N LYS A 8 4.79 15.29 -19.81
CA LYS A 8 6.04 14.55 -19.65
C LYS A 8 6.77 14.90 -18.34
N VAL A 9 6.84 16.21 -18.04
CA VAL A 9 7.50 16.70 -16.81
C VAL A 9 6.76 16.22 -15.56
N ARG A 10 5.43 16.29 -15.56
CA ARG A 10 4.61 15.77 -14.43
C ARG A 10 4.81 14.27 -14.22
N GLY A 11 4.86 13.50 -15.32
CA GLY A 11 5.12 12.06 -15.25
C GLY A 11 6.47 11.75 -14.60
N VAL A 12 7.53 12.43 -15.06
CA VAL A 12 8.89 12.24 -14.49
C VAL A 12 8.94 12.60 -13.02
N ILE A 13 8.38 13.76 -12.63
CA ILE A 13 8.33 14.18 -11.23
C ILE A 13 7.56 13.15 -10.37
N SER A 14 6.42 12.66 -10.85
CA SER A 14 5.64 11.65 -10.14
C SER A 14 6.43 10.37 -9.92
N ILE A 15 7.14 9.87 -10.94
CA ILE A 15 7.97 8.67 -10.83
C ILE A 15 9.08 8.86 -9.81
N ILE A 16 9.75 10.00 -9.83
CA ILE A 16 10.81 10.33 -8.87
C ILE A 16 10.25 10.36 -7.44
N LEU A 17 9.10 11.00 -7.23
CA LEU A 17 8.45 11.06 -5.92
C LEU A 17 8.02 9.68 -5.42
N TYR A 18 7.45 8.84 -6.29
CA TYR A 18 7.12 7.46 -5.94
C TYR A 18 8.37 6.65 -5.58
N ALA A 19 9.44 6.77 -6.35
CA ALA A 19 10.69 6.07 -6.08
C ALA A 19 11.30 6.49 -4.74
N LEU A 20 11.44 7.80 -4.49
CA LEU A 20 11.97 8.34 -3.25
C LEU A 20 11.13 7.92 -2.04
N ASN A 21 9.81 8.07 -2.12
CA ASN A 21 8.89 7.63 -1.07
C ASN A 21 9.04 6.13 -0.78
N THR A 22 9.08 5.31 -1.83
CA THR A 22 9.21 3.86 -1.69
C THR A 22 10.55 3.48 -1.09
N ILE A 23 11.67 3.99 -1.61
CA ILE A 23 13.00 3.70 -1.10
C ILE A 23 13.11 4.08 0.38
N PHE A 24 12.71 5.29 0.74
CA PHE A 24 12.81 5.78 2.11
C PHE A 24 11.94 4.97 3.09
N LEU A 25 10.66 4.83 2.80
CA LEU A 25 9.74 4.16 3.73
C LEU A 25 9.91 2.63 3.74
N CYS A 26 10.29 2.00 2.62
CA CYS A 26 10.62 0.57 2.62
C CYS A 26 11.90 0.29 3.39
N THR A 27 12.92 1.13 3.30
CA THR A 27 14.14 0.99 4.12
C THR A 27 13.81 1.07 5.60
N LEU A 28 12.97 2.04 6.00
CA LEU A 28 12.53 2.18 7.39
C LEU A 28 11.70 0.98 7.84
N LEU A 29 10.83 0.47 6.97
CA LEU A 29 10.01 -0.70 7.21
C LEU A 29 10.86 -1.95 7.42
N LEU A 30 11.85 -2.18 6.55
CA LEU A 30 12.81 -3.27 6.68
C LEU A 30 13.61 -3.19 7.98
N PHE A 31 14.06 -2.00 8.36
CA PHE A 31 14.77 -1.79 9.61
C PHE A 31 13.94 -2.24 10.82
N PHE A 32 12.69 -1.79 10.94
CA PHE A 32 11.83 -2.20 12.06
C PHE A 32 11.39 -3.66 11.97
N ALA A 33 11.23 -4.22 10.76
CA ALA A 33 10.93 -5.63 10.58
C ALA A 33 12.11 -6.52 11.03
N LEU A 34 13.34 -6.15 10.71
CA LEU A 34 14.54 -6.85 11.19
C LEU A 34 14.69 -6.71 12.70
N LEU A 35 14.43 -5.54 13.27
CA LEU A 35 14.45 -5.36 14.72
C LEU A 35 13.43 -6.27 15.42
N LYS A 36 12.23 -6.38 14.86
CA LYS A 36 11.20 -7.32 15.34
C LYS A 36 11.65 -8.78 15.27
N LEU A 37 12.39 -9.15 14.23
CA LEU A 37 12.91 -10.52 14.05
C LEU A 37 13.99 -10.85 15.10
N ILE A 38 14.87 -9.88 15.40
CA ILE A 38 15.99 -10.08 16.34
C ILE A 38 15.52 -10.10 17.79
N ILE A 39 14.51 -9.30 18.13
CA ILE A 39 14.04 -9.11 19.51
C ILE A 39 12.58 -9.61 19.64
N PRO A 40 12.33 -10.90 19.90
CA PRO A 40 10.98 -11.47 19.93
C PRO A 40 10.28 -11.25 21.27
N LEU A 41 10.42 -10.09 21.90
CA LEU A 41 9.74 -9.74 23.15
C LEU A 41 8.30 -9.30 22.86
N ARG A 42 7.30 -9.98 23.41
CA ARG A 42 5.87 -9.71 23.18
C ARG A 42 5.46 -8.23 23.29
N PRO A 43 5.83 -7.47 24.36
CA PRO A 43 5.42 -6.07 24.43
C PRO A 43 6.06 -5.22 23.33
N LEU A 44 7.31 -5.50 22.96
CA LEU A 44 8.02 -4.77 21.91
C LEU A 44 7.45 -5.11 20.52
N THR A 45 7.12 -6.38 20.26
CA THR A 45 6.53 -6.78 18.97
C THR A 45 5.19 -6.09 18.72
N LEU A 46 4.35 -5.90 19.73
CA LEU A 46 3.09 -5.17 19.61
C LEU A 46 3.29 -3.68 19.27
N VAL A 47 4.32 -3.07 19.82
CA VAL A 47 4.67 -1.67 19.48
C VAL A 47 5.22 -1.60 18.06
N LEU A 48 6.13 -2.50 17.70
CA LEU A 48 6.71 -2.57 16.36
C LEU A 48 5.64 -2.82 15.29
N ASP A 49 4.64 -3.66 15.57
CA ASP A 49 3.51 -3.87 14.64
C ASP A 49 2.73 -2.58 14.37
N LYS A 50 2.49 -1.77 15.41
CA LYS A 50 1.84 -0.47 15.24
C LYS A 50 2.71 0.50 14.42
N ILE A 51 4.02 0.49 14.64
CA ILE A 51 4.98 1.31 13.87
C ILE A 51 4.97 0.88 12.40
N LEU A 52 5.10 -0.41 12.12
CA LEU A 52 5.09 -0.97 10.77
C LEU A 52 3.78 -0.63 10.02
N MET A 53 2.64 -0.79 10.69
CA MET A 53 1.34 -0.39 10.12
C MET A 53 1.24 1.10 9.85
N SER A 54 1.81 1.93 10.73
CA SER A 54 1.82 3.38 10.56
C SER A 54 2.68 3.81 9.36
N ILE A 55 3.87 3.20 9.22
CA ILE A 55 4.77 3.43 8.07
C ILE A 55 4.08 3.03 6.76
N ALA A 56 3.46 1.84 6.72
CA ALA A 56 2.75 1.37 5.53
C ALA A 56 1.56 2.29 5.17
N THR A 57 0.81 2.73 6.17
CA THR A 57 -0.31 3.68 5.97
C THR A 57 0.19 5.03 5.46
N LEU A 58 1.33 5.50 5.96
CA LEU A 58 1.97 6.74 5.51
C LEU A 58 2.44 6.61 4.05
N TRP A 59 3.06 5.48 3.69
CA TRP A 59 3.48 5.18 2.33
C TRP A 59 2.31 5.27 1.33
N ILE A 60 1.19 4.63 1.66
CA ILE A 60 -0.03 4.70 0.85
C ILE A 60 -0.53 6.15 0.76
N GLY A 61 -0.53 6.87 1.88
CA GLY A 61 -0.99 8.26 1.95
C GLY A 61 -0.19 9.21 1.06
N ILE A 62 1.15 9.10 1.07
CA ILE A 62 2.03 9.92 0.24
C ILE A 62 1.84 9.56 -1.24
N ASN A 63 1.76 8.27 -1.58
CA ASN A 63 1.50 7.85 -2.96
C ASN A 63 0.15 8.36 -3.46
N SER A 64 -0.89 8.28 -2.63
CA SER A 64 -2.22 8.81 -2.93
C SER A 64 -2.20 10.33 -3.17
N LEU A 65 -1.47 11.06 -2.33
CA LEU A 65 -1.29 12.51 -2.48
C LEU A 65 -0.56 12.86 -3.79
N THR A 66 0.51 12.13 -4.09
CA THR A 66 1.27 12.29 -5.35
C THR A 66 0.36 12.05 -6.55
N THR A 67 -0.44 10.97 -6.54
CA THR A 67 -1.43 10.71 -7.59
C THR A 67 -2.39 11.88 -7.75
N LYS A 68 -2.96 12.36 -6.66
CA LYS A 68 -3.94 13.47 -6.66
C LYS A 68 -3.36 14.78 -7.20
N LEU A 69 -2.09 15.06 -6.91
CA LEU A 69 -1.44 16.31 -7.30
C LEU A 69 -0.99 16.32 -8.78
N PHE A 70 -0.50 15.18 -9.27
CA PHE A 70 0.15 15.09 -10.57
C PHE A 70 -0.68 14.38 -11.63
N SER A 71 -1.67 13.56 -11.25
CA SER A 71 -2.54 12.85 -12.19
C SER A 71 -3.92 13.49 -12.24
N LYS A 72 -4.51 13.56 -13.44
CA LYS A 72 -5.91 13.96 -13.64
C LYS A 72 -6.79 12.71 -13.63
N ILE A 73 -6.89 12.05 -12.48
CA ILE A 73 -7.75 10.87 -12.34
C ILE A 73 -9.04 11.30 -11.64
N GLU A 74 -10.14 11.08 -12.31
CA GLU A 74 -11.48 11.22 -11.73
C GLU A 74 -11.89 9.88 -11.15
N TRP A 75 -12.25 9.88 -9.87
CA TRP A 75 -12.64 8.69 -9.15
C TRP A 75 -14.16 8.63 -9.05
N ASP A 76 -14.81 7.67 -9.70
CA ASP A 76 -16.21 7.34 -9.43
C ASP A 76 -16.25 6.20 -8.39
N VAL A 77 -16.38 6.57 -7.14
CA VAL A 77 -16.37 5.63 -6.01
C VAL A 77 -17.72 5.67 -5.33
N ARG A 78 -18.44 4.54 -5.32
CA ARG A 78 -19.80 4.44 -4.75
C ARG A 78 -19.84 3.40 -3.63
N GLY A 79 -20.68 3.64 -2.62
CA GLY A 79 -20.93 2.66 -1.55
C GLY A 79 -19.87 2.60 -0.46
N ILE A 80 -18.87 3.47 -0.49
CA ILE A 80 -17.76 3.48 0.46
C ILE A 80 -18.19 3.96 1.86
N GLU A 81 -19.29 4.66 1.94
CA GLU A 81 -19.89 5.20 3.18
C GLU A 81 -20.38 4.08 4.11
N LYS A 82 -20.67 2.91 3.54
CA LYS A 82 -21.18 1.74 4.27
C LYS A 82 -20.07 0.92 4.92
N LEU A 83 -18.80 1.20 4.60
CA LEU A 83 -17.67 0.47 5.11
C LEU A 83 -17.33 0.90 6.54
N LYS A 84 -17.07 -0.07 7.42
CA LYS A 84 -16.69 0.14 8.80
C LYS A 84 -15.25 -0.29 9.06
N LYS A 85 -14.47 0.54 9.70
CA LYS A 85 -13.03 0.35 9.94
C LYS A 85 -12.67 -0.91 10.74
N LYS A 86 -13.60 -1.45 11.52
CA LYS A 86 -13.37 -2.62 12.39
C LYS A 86 -13.93 -3.92 11.82
N GLU A 87 -14.53 -3.89 10.63
CA GLU A 87 -15.12 -5.06 9.99
C GLU A 87 -14.16 -5.65 8.95
N TRP A 88 -14.29 -6.94 8.69
CA TRP A 88 -13.52 -7.66 7.69
C TRP A 88 -14.29 -7.72 6.38
N TYR A 89 -13.60 -7.50 5.27
CA TYR A 89 -14.19 -7.49 3.94
C TYR A 89 -13.41 -8.39 3.00
N LEU A 90 -14.12 -9.18 2.19
CA LEU A 90 -13.55 -9.84 1.03
C LEU A 90 -13.76 -8.91 -0.18
N ILE A 91 -12.66 -8.49 -0.79
CA ILE A 91 -12.69 -7.60 -1.95
C ILE A 91 -12.33 -8.40 -3.18
N LEU A 92 -13.25 -8.44 -4.15
CA LEU A 92 -13.04 -9.03 -5.45
C LEU A 92 -12.93 -7.90 -6.47
N SER A 93 -11.85 -7.88 -7.23
CA SER A 93 -11.59 -6.84 -8.22
C SER A 93 -11.00 -7.44 -9.48
N ASN A 94 -11.38 -6.93 -10.64
CA ASN A 94 -10.63 -7.16 -11.87
C ASN A 94 -9.24 -6.55 -11.72
N HIS A 95 -8.22 -7.37 -11.94
CA HIS A 95 -6.83 -6.94 -11.82
C HIS A 95 -6.15 -7.01 -13.18
N GLN A 96 -5.84 -5.87 -13.75
CA GLN A 96 -5.19 -5.75 -15.06
C GLN A 96 -3.75 -5.22 -14.94
N SER A 97 -3.45 -4.47 -13.88
CA SER A 97 -2.14 -3.86 -13.72
C SER A 97 -1.79 -3.58 -12.24
N TRP A 98 -0.52 -3.39 -11.96
CA TRP A 98 -0.05 -2.97 -10.62
C TRP A 98 -0.70 -1.67 -10.12
N VAL A 99 -1.18 -0.83 -11.03
CA VAL A 99 -1.88 0.42 -10.69
C VAL A 99 -3.19 0.14 -9.96
N ASP A 100 -3.85 -0.98 -10.24
CA ASP A 100 -5.11 -1.36 -9.59
C ASP A 100 -4.91 -1.61 -8.09
N ILE A 101 -3.76 -2.17 -7.71
CA ILE A 101 -3.39 -2.37 -6.31
C ILE A 101 -3.26 -1.03 -5.59
N LEU A 102 -2.54 -0.08 -6.20
CA LEU A 102 -2.37 1.28 -5.65
C LEU A 102 -3.70 2.02 -5.57
N THR A 103 -4.56 1.81 -6.56
CA THR A 103 -5.92 2.37 -6.61
C THR A 103 -6.76 1.87 -5.43
N LEU A 104 -6.84 0.55 -5.25
CA LEU A 104 -7.58 -0.05 -4.13
C LEU A 104 -7.03 0.42 -2.78
N GLN A 105 -5.72 0.46 -2.63
CA GLN A 105 -5.10 0.97 -1.41
C GLN A 105 -5.45 2.44 -1.17
N THR A 106 -5.43 3.27 -2.22
CA THR A 106 -5.77 4.70 -2.11
C THR A 106 -7.21 4.92 -1.67
N ILE A 107 -8.17 4.18 -2.28
CA ILE A 107 -9.60 4.33 -2.03
C ILE A 107 -9.98 3.82 -0.63
N LEU A 108 -9.41 2.68 -0.22
CA LEU A 108 -9.78 1.95 1.00
C LEU A 108 -8.91 2.28 2.20
N ASN A 109 -7.82 3.03 2.01
CA ASN A 109 -6.91 3.42 3.09
C ASN A 109 -7.67 4.10 4.23
N ARG A 110 -7.44 3.65 5.46
CA ARG A 110 -8.08 4.12 6.71
C ARG A 110 -9.60 3.92 6.78
N LYS A 111 -10.26 3.34 5.78
CA LYS A 111 -11.70 3.06 5.79
C LYS A 111 -12.01 1.63 6.24
N ILE A 112 -11.12 0.71 5.91
CA ILE A 112 -11.15 -0.69 6.36
C ILE A 112 -9.78 -1.08 6.94
N PRO A 113 -9.63 -2.27 7.56
CA PRO A 113 -8.32 -2.81 7.91
C PRO A 113 -7.41 -2.90 6.69
N MET A 114 -6.08 -2.91 6.92
CA MET A 114 -5.10 -2.97 5.82
C MET A 114 -5.38 -4.17 4.90
N LEU A 115 -5.35 -3.90 3.58
CA LEU A 115 -5.58 -4.91 2.55
C LEU A 115 -4.49 -5.98 2.57
N LYS A 116 -4.92 -7.24 2.53
CA LYS A 116 -4.06 -8.40 2.29
C LYS A 116 -4.39 -8.96 0.91
N PHE A 117 -3.39 -9.20 0.09
CA PHE A 117 -3.56 -9.67 -1.29
C PHE A 117 -3.29 -11.17 -1.38
N PHE A 118 -4.14 -11.87 -2.10
CA PHE A 118 -3.92 -13.28 -2.44
C PHE A 118 -3.44 -13.36 -3.89
N PHE A 119 -2.30 -14.01 -4.10
CA PHE A 119 -1.75 -14.24 -5.43
C PHE A 119 -1.88 -15.70 -5.80
N LYS A 120 -2.35 -15.98 -7.04
CA LYS A 120 -2.34 -17.32 -7.59
C LYS A 120 -0.90 -17.71 -7.89
N LYS A 121 -0.44 -18.83 -7.32
CA LYS A 121 0.85 -19.42 -7.68
C LYS A 121 0.75 -19.95 -9.11
N THR A 122 1.48 -19.35 -10.05
CA THR A 122 1.68 -19.93 -11.38
C THR A 122 2.58 -21.15 -11.25
N ALA A 123 2.19 -22.26 -11.87
CA ALA A 123 2.79 -23.60 -11.70
C ALA A 123 4.30 -23.71 -12.06
N ASN A 124 4.91 -22.68 -12.63
CA ASN A 124 6.29 -22.68 -13.14
C ASN A 124 7.33 -21.98 -12.24
N MET A 125 6.97 -21.49 -11.07
CA MET A 125 7.97 -21.04 -10.09
C MET A 125 8.03 -22.05 -8.96
N GLY A 126 9.20 -22.71 -8.84
CA GLY A 126 9.48 -23.80 -7.92
C GLY A 126 8.86 -23.63 -6.52
N THR A 127 8.53 -24.76 -5.95
CA THR A 127 7.97 -25.01 -4.62
C THR A 127 8.22 -23.91 -3.59
N PHE A 128 7.35 -22.88 -3.56
CA PHE A 128 7.19 -22.02 -2.39
C PHE A 128 5.86 -22.37 -1.74
N PRO A 129 5.84 -22.78 -0.48
CA PRO A 129 4.59 -23.10 0.21
C PRO A 129 3.73 -21.84 0.33
N TRP A 130 2.42 -22.02 0.30
CA TRP A 130 1.44 -20.97 0.60
C TRP A 130 1.69 -20.43 2.00
N THR A 131 2.54 -19.45 2.14
CA THR A 131 2.59 -18.68 3.36
C THR A 131 1.50 -17.62 3.27
N CYS A 132 0.33 -17.96 3.83
CA CYS A 132 -0.56 -16.92 4.36
C CYS A 132 0.28 -16.10 5.32
N LEU A 133 0.66 -14.88 4.94
CA LEU A 133 1.10 -13.89 5.91
C LEU A 133 -0.15 -13.52 6.74
N VAL A 134 -0.49 -14.41 7.67
CA VAL A 134 -1.38 -14.12 8.77
C VAL A 134 -0.50 -13.53 9.86
N GLY A 135 -0.64 -12.25 10.08
CA GLY A 135 -0.09 -11.54 11.21
C GLY A 135 -1.21 -10.81 11.90
#